data_70735133d0ec7967c3c328e211fbeab8
#
_entry.id   70735133d0ec7967c3c328e211fbeab8
#
_cell.length_a   1.000
_cell.length_b   1.000
_cell.length_c   1.000
_cell.angle_alpha   90.00
_cell.angle_beta   90.00
_cell.angle_gamma   90.00
#
_symmetry.space_group_name_H-M   'P 1'
#
loop_
_entity.id
_entity.type
_entity.pdbx_description
1 polymer ?
#
loop_
_entity_poly.entity_id
_entity_poly.type
_entity_poly.pdbx_seq_one_letter_code
_entity_poly.pdbx_strand_id
1 'polypeptide(L)'
;MWRHRSTGWRKGVKAMDKKLYLDCGSGISGDMFVAAMIDLGADPDALQKALDSIPTDGFFVEIGRVKKSGIDCCDFRVRLDDDCENHDHDMDYLYGSLAPAAGSGCSCHEEPDREEHHCHCHEEGYDGEAHHCCRQEKDHHHPHRGLAEILPMIDACDMTETAKALARKIFRIIGEAEAKAHDLPLDEVHFHEVGALDSIVDVVAAAVTFDSLHIKEVIVPKLTEGTGTVRCRHGVMPVPVPATVNIVSAYKIPMELTGAKGEYVTPTGAAIAAAISTSHQLPPSFVIKKAGLGAGKRAYTCLLYTSDAADE
;
A
#
# COMPACT_ATOMS: atom_id res chain seq x y z
N MET A 1 38.55 15.65 -3.34
CA MET A 1 39.24 15.95 -2.09
C MET A 1 38.39 16.94 -1.29
N TRP A 2 37.46 16.44 -0.48
CA TRP A 2 36.54 17.24 0.31
C TRP A 2 37.02 17.26 1.76
N ARG A 3 37.29 18.44 2.28
CA ARG A 3 37.74 18.63 3.67
C ARG A 3 36.52 18.68 4.61
N HIS A 4 36.40 17.69 5.45
CA HIS A 4 35.49 17.74 6.63
C HIS A 4 35.97 18.82 7.59
N ARG A 5 35.15 19.84 7.84
CA ARG A 5 35.31 20.71 9.02
C ARG A 5 34.54 20.05 10.17
N SER A 6 35.25 19.55 11.14
CA SER A 6 34.72 19.11 12.42
C SER A 6 34.30 20.34 13.23
N THR A 7 33.01 20.59 13.32
CA THR A 7 32.45 21.52 14.30
C THR A 7 32.19 20.72 15.60
N GLY A 8 32.92 21.09 16.65
CA GLY A 8 32.83 20.45 17.97
C GLY A 8 31.42 20.58 18.55
N TRP A 9 30.79 19.46 18.76
CA TRP A 9 29.50 19.33 19.44
C TRP A 9 29.68 19.57 20.95
N ARG A 10 28.97 20.54 21.51
CA ARG A 10 28.90 20.76 22.96
C ARG A 10 28.20 19.56 23.61
N LYS A 11 28.89 18.86 24.49
CA LYS A 11 28.30 17.86 25.40
C LYS A 11 27.28 18.57 26.28
N GLY A 12 26.00 18.14 26.25
CA GLY A 12 25.06 18.53 27.28
C GLY A 12 23.65 18.96 26.84
N VAL A 13 23.30 18.89 25.54
CA VAL A 13 21.88 19.02 25.15
C VAL A 13 21.26 17.63 25.26
N LYS A 14 20.29 17.43 26.17
CA LYS A 14 19.40 16.27 26.18
C LYS A 14 18.85 16.16 24.76
N ALA A 15 19.08 15.02 24.08
CA ALA A 15 18.47 14.79 22.78
C ALA A 15 16.95 14.98 22.97
N MET A 16 16.40 16.02 22.35
CA MET A 16 14.94 16.20 22.38
C MET A 16 14.33 15.03 21.64
N ASP A 17 13.33 14.42 22.23
CA ASP A 17 12.60 13.32 21.60
C ASP A 17 11.98 13.83 20.30
N LYS A 18 12.25 13.13 19.20
CA LYS A 18 11.70 13.46 17.89
C LYS A 18 10.22 13.11 17.86
N LYS A 19 9.41 14.05 17.40
CA LYS A 19 7.98 13.87 17.18
C LYS A 19 7.68 13.94 15.70
N LEU A 20 6.80 13.07 15.22
CA LEU A 20 6.28 13.05 13.85
C LEU A 20 4.84 13.52 13.88
N TYR A 21 4.53 14.54 13.11
CA TYR A 21 3.18 14.84 12.68
C TYR A 21 2.96 14.20 11.32
N LEU A 22 2.06 13.22 11.24
CA LEU A 22 1.71 12.55 9.99
C LEU A 22 0.43 13.18 9.43
N ASP A 23 0.60 14.00 8.41
CA ASP A 23 -0.51 14.61 7.70
C ASP A 23 -1.01 13.63 6.61
N CYS A 24 -2.22 13.12 6.82
CA CYS A 24 -2.92 12.25 5.87
C CYS A 24 -4.06 12.99 5.16
N GLY A 25 -3.92 14.30 4.93
CA GLY A 25 -4.91 15.12 4.23
C GLY A 25 -5.21 14.69 2.80
N SER A 26 -4.31 13.92 2.19
CA SER A 26 -4.48 13.31 0.86
C SER A 26 -4.53 11.77 0.91
N GLY A 27 -4.85 11.21 2.06
CA GLY A 27 -4.82 9.77 2.28
C GLY A 27 -3.46 9.25 2.71
N ILE A 28 -3.30 7.93 2.71
CA ILE A 28 -2.06 7.24 3.04
C ILE A 28 -2.05 5.84 2.43
N SER A 29 -0.94 5.47 1.80
CA SER A 29 -0.61 4.12 1.36
C SER A 29 0.78 3.73 1.83
N GLY A 30 1.18 2.47 1.64
CA GLY A 30 2.49 1.98 2.05
C GLY A 30 3.63 2.75 1.37
N ASP A 31 3.58 2.84 0.05
CA ASP A 31 4.57 3.54 -0.78
C ASP A 31 4.67 5.04 -0.45
N MET A 32 3.54 5.72 -0.22
CA MET A 32 3.52 7.13 0.20
C MET A 32 4.24 7.33 1.52
N PHE A 33 3.95 6.49 2.51
CA PHE A 33 4.60 6.57 3.81
C PHE A 33 6.11 6.34 3.71
N VAL A 34 6.54 5.28 3.01
CA VAL A 34 7.96 4.98 2.80
C VAL A 34 8.66 6.15 2.12
N ALA A 35 8.09 6.67 1.03
CA ALA A 35 8.65 7.80 0.29
C ALA A 35 8.79 9.06 1.19
N ALA A 36 7.79 9.36 2.02
CA ALA A 36 7.85 10.47 2.96
C ALA A 36 8.94 10.29 4.02
N MET A 37 9.11 9.08 4.56
CA MET A 37 10.19 8.79 5.53
C MET A 37 11.58 8.91 4.89
N ILE A 38 11.74 8.47 3.63
CA ILE A 38 12.99 8.66 2.87
C ILE A 38 13.28 10.16 2.69
N ASP A 39 12.30 10.94 2.26
CA ASP A 39 12.45 12.39 2.07
C ASP A 39 12.74 13.11 3.38
N LEU A 40 12.19 12.61 4.48
CA LEU A 40 12.47 13.07 5.84
C LEU A 40 13.91 12.73 6.29
N GLY A 41 14.60 11.83 5.60
CA GLY A 41 16.00 11.47 5.82
C GLY A 41 16.19 10.19 6.59
N ALA A 42 15.33 9.20 6.35
CA ALA A 42 15.57 7.82 6.77
C ALA A 42 16.90 7.30 6.20
N ASP A 43 17.51 6.34 6.90
CA ASP A 43 18.80 5.77 6.52
C ASP A 43 18.67 4.90 5.26
N PRO A 44 19.27 5.29 4.12
CA PRO A 44 19.19 4.54 2.88
C PRO A 44 19.95 3.21 2.91
N ASP A 45 21.04 3.13 3.67
CA ASP A 45 21.84 1.91 3.77
C ASP A 45 21.08 0.85 4.58
N ALA A 46 20.41 1.25 5.65
CA ALA A 46 19.53 0.36 6.43
C ALA A 46 18.36 -0.15 5.58
N LEU A 47 17.75 0.73 4.77
CA LEU A 47 16.66 0.36 3.86
C LEU A 47 17.14 -0.65 2.82
N GLN A 48 18.25 -0.36 2.11
CA GLN A 48 18.78 -1.24 1.08
C GLN A 48 19.12 -2.62 1.63
N LYS A 49 19.79 -2.66 2.78
CA LYS A 49 20.17 -3.91 3.46
C LYS A 49 18.97 -4.77 3.82
N ALA A 50 17.91 -4.15 4.29
CA ALA A 50 16.67 -4.85 4.62
C ALA A 50 15.99 -5.40 3.37
N LEU A 51 15.89 -4.60 2.31
CA LEU A 51 15.29 -5.01 1.04
C LEU A 51 16.04 -6.17 0.37
N ASP A 52 17.38 -6.11 0.35
CA ASP A 52 18.22 -7.18 -0.22
C ASP A 52 18.12 -8.49 0.56
N SER A 53 17.66 -8.46 1.80
CA SER A 53 17.53 -9.63 2.68
C SER A 53 16.14 -10.24 2.70
N ILE A 54 15.16 -9.67 1.99
CA ILE A 54 13.83 -10.28 1.87
C ILE A 54 13.99 -11.63 1.15
N PRO A 55 13.54 -12.74 1.74
CA PRO A 55 13.83 -14.08 1.22
C PRO A 55 12.90 -14.45 0.04
N THR A 56 12.91 -13.62 -0.98
CA THR A 56 12.16 -13.82 -2.23
C THR A 56 12.76 -13.00 -3.35
N ASP A 57 12.65 -13.51 -4.56
CA ASP A 57 13.03 -12.84 -5.79
C ASP A 57 11.79 -12.28 -6.49
N GLY A 58 11.98 -11.62 -7.62
CA GLY A 58 10.90 -11.15 -8.49
C GLY A 58 10.45 -9.73 -8.23
N PHE A 59 11.25 -8.92 -7.52
CA PHE A 59 11.01 -7.49 -7.38
C PHE A 59 12.31 -6.69 -7.42
N PHE A 60 12.17 -5.41 -7.77
CA PHE A 60 13.20 -4.39 -7.54
C PHE A 60 12.54 -3.08 -7.11
N VAL A 61 13.32 -2.23 -6.44
CA VAL A 61 12.83 -0.97 -5.89
C VAL A 61 13.48 0.20 -6.61
N GLU A 62 12.65 1.15 -7.03
CA GLU A 62 13.09 2.43 -7.59
C GLU A 62 12.77 3.55 -6.59
N ILE A 63 13.78 4.34 -6.24
CA ILE A 63 13.62 5.55 -5.43
C ILE A 63 13.98 6.75 -6.28
N GLY A 64 13.06 7.71 -6.40
CA GLY A 64 13.23 8.85 -7.28
C GLY A 64 12.51 10.10 -6.79
N ARG A 65 12.39 11.06 -7.70
CA ARG A 65 11.62 12.28 -7.49
C ARG A 65 10.55 12.40 -8.58
N VAL A 66 9.37 12.84 -8.19
CA VAL A 66 8.25 13.08 -9.11
C VAL A 66 7.54 14.36 -8.75
N LYS A 67 7.00 15.05 -9.76
CA LYS A 67 6.16 16.23 -9.51
C LYS A 67 4.68 15.83 -9.47
N LYS A 68 4.04 16.07 -8.32
CA LYS A 68 2.59 15.95 -8.14
C LYS A 68 2.01 17.34 -7.93
N SER A 69 1.07 17.74 -8.77
CA SER A 69 0.49 19.11 -8.75
C SER A 69 1.55 20.24 -8.73
N GLY A 70 2.69 20.02 -9.37
CA GLY A 70 3.82 20.97 -9.41
C GLY A 70 4.76 20.91 -8.20
N ILE A 71 4.45 20.16 -7.16
CA ILE A 71 5.27 19.97 -5.96
C ILE A 71 6.21 18.79 -6.18
N ASP A 72 7.48 18.95 -5.79
CA ASP A 72 8.51 17.93 -5.88
C ASP A 72 8.39 16.98 -4.68
N CYS A 73 8.14 15.70 -4.94
CA CYS A 73 7.92 14.67 -3.93
C CYS A 73 8.89 13.52 -4.14
N CYS A 74 9.24 12.82 -3.05
CA CYS A 74 9.91 11.52 -3.15
C CYS A 74 8.95 10.47 -3.70
N ASP A 75 9.46 9.59 -4.54
CA ASP A 75 8.74 8.46 -5.13
C ASP A 75 9.47 7.17 -4.74
N PHE A 76 8.75 6.28 -4.07
CA PHE A 76 9.19 4.93 -3.76
C PHE A 76 8.34 3.95 -4.55
N ARG A 77 8.94 3.13 -5.39
CA ARG A 77 8.22 2.24 -6.29
C ARG A 77 8.77 0.83 -6.23
N VAL A 78 7.91 -0.11 -5.91
CA VAL A 78 8.18 -1.54 -6.08
C VAL A 78 7.79 -1.94 -7.50
N ARG A 79 8.73 -2.53 -8.23
CA ARG A 79 8.50 -3.15 -9.52
C ARG A 79 8.54 -4.65 -9.35
N LEU A 80 7.56 -5.32 -9.89
CA LEU A 80 7.53 -6.77 -9.96
C LEU A 80 8.02 -7.21 -11.34
N ASP A 81 8.61 -8.40 -11.42
CA ASP A 81 9.00 -8.98 -12.71
C ASP A 81 7.75 -9.22 -13.58
N ASP A 82 7.93 -9.25 -14.91
CA ASP A 82 6.85 -9.26 -15.91
C ASP A 82 5.81 -10.38 -15.74
N ASP A 83 6.13 -11.43 -14.99
CA ASP A 83 5.20 -12.52 -14.67
C ASP A 83 4.19 -12.19 -13.55
N CYS A 84 4.33 -11.01 -12.93
CA CYS A 84 3.56 -10.56 -11.77
C CYS A 84 2.88 -9.21 -12.06
N GLU A 85 1.91 -9.16 -12.98
CA GLU A 85 1.15 -7.93 -13.23
C GLU A 85 0.38 -7.49 -11.97
N ASN A 86 0.68 -6.29 -11.49
CA ASN A 86 -0.06 -5.64 -10.43
C ASN A 86 -0.90 -4.48 -10.98
N HIS A 87 -2.23 -4.64 -10.95
CA HIS A 87 -3.17 -3.65 -11.45
C HIS A 87 -3.54 -2.57 -10.41
N ASP A 88 -2.96 -2.61 -9.21
CA ASP A 88 -3.31 -1.68 -8.11
C ASP A 88 -3.05 -0.20 -8.45
N HIS A 89 -2.30 0.08 -9.50
CA HIS A 89 -1.95 1.43 -9.95
C HIS A 89 -2.64 1.82 -11.26
N ASP A 90 -3.33 0.89 -11.92
CA ASP A 90 -4.06 1.15 -13.16
C ASP A 90 -5.41 1.80 -12.86
N MET A 91 -5.51 3.11 -13.15
CA MET A 91 -6.71 3.90 -12.89
C MET A 91 -7.90 3.42 -13.72
N ASP A 92 -7.68 2.91 -14.92
CA ASP A 92 -8.75 2.38 -15.78
C ASP A 92 -9.26 1.04 -15.23
N TYR A 93 -8.38 0.20 -14.67
CA TYR A 93 -8.77 -1.01 -13.97
C TYR A 93 -9.55 -0.70 -12.68
N LEU A 94 -9.01 0.18 -11.83
CA LEU A 94 -9.58 0.48 -10.50
C LEU A 94 -10.92 1.23 -10.57
N TYR A 95 -11.05 2.15 -11.54
CA TYR A 95 -12.17 3.10 -11.60
C TYR A 95 -12.85 3.20 -12.95
N GLY A 96 -12.43 2.40 -13.93
CA GLY A 96 -12.99 2.38 -15.28
C GLY A 96 -14.49 2.05 -15.28
N SER A 97 -15.19 2.38 -16.38
CA SER A 97 -16.61 2.16 -16.53
C SER A 97 -16.97 0.69 -16.34
N LEU A 98 -17.84 0.39 -15.38
CA LEU A 98 -18.53 -0.89 -15.20
C LEU A 98 -19.72 -1.00 -16.18
N ALA A 99 -19.63 -0.47 -17.40
CA ALA A 99 -20.64 -0.80 -18.36
C ALA A 99 -20.69 -2.34 -18.45
N PRO A 100 -21.85 -2.98 -18.20
CA PRO A 100 -21.99 -4.39 -18.52
C PRO A 100 -21.57 -4.49 -19.98
N ALA A 101 -20.68 -5.43 -20.29
CA ALA A 101 -20.32 -5.70 -21.69
C ALA A 101 -21.64 -5.94 -22.41
N ALA A 102 -22.11 -4.90 -23.11
CA ALA A 102 -23.29 -5.01 -23.97
C ALA A 102 -22.92 -6.13 -24.93
N GLY A 103 -23.59 -7.25 -24.82
CA GLY A 103 -23.41 -8.49 -25.50
C GLY A 103 -22.31 -8.46 -26.55
N SER A 104 -21.10 -8.83 -26.16
CA SER A 104 -20.07 -9.18 -27.14
C SER A 104 -20.57 -10.45 -27.80
N GLY A 105 -21.37 -10.28 -28.85
CA GLY A 105 -21.57 -11.32 -29.82
C GLY A 105 -20.17 -11.81 -30.19
N CYS A 106 -19.97 -13.10 -30.15
CA CYS A 106 -18.75 -13.76 -30.58
C CYS A 106 -18.44 -13.27 -32.01
N SER A 107 -17.57 -12.28 -32.15
CA SER A 107 -17.03 -11.90 -33.45
C SER A 107 -15.92 -12.89 -33.77
N CYS A 108 -16.32 -14.04 -34.27
CA CYS A 108 -15.42 -14.92 -34.99
C CYS A 108 -15.04 -14.17 -36.25
N HIS A 109 -13.87 -13.55 -36.27
CA HIS A 109 -13.30 -13.03 -37.49
C HIS A 109 -13.02 -14.21 -38.42
N GLU A 110 -13.70 -14.22 -39.57
CA GLU A 110 -13.38 -15.05 -40.70
C GLU A 110 -11.99 -14.65 -41.22
N GLU A 111 -10.95 -15.41 -40.87
CA GLU A 111 -9.75 -15.48 -41.66
C GLU A 111 -9.85 -16.75 -42.52
N PRO A 112 -9.72 -16.65 -43.85
CA PRO A 112 -9.67 -17.81 -44.71
C PRO A 112 -8.30 -18.50 -44.55
N ASP A 113 -8.32 -19.80 -44.36
CA ASP A 113 -7.18 -20.71 -44.34
C ASP A 113 -6.51 -20.97 -42.98
N ARG A 114 -7.16 -21.84 -42.18
CA ARG A 114 -6.48 -22.90 -41.42
C ARG A 114 -7.48 -23.91 -40.84
N GLU A 115 -7.13 -25.16 -41.00
CA GLU A 115 -7.79 -26.43 -40.69
C GLU A 115 -8.69 -26.48 -39.43
N GLU A 116 -9.85 -27.06 -39.61
CA GLU A 116 -10.93 -27.53 -38.77
C GLU A 116 -10.64 -27.61 -37.26
N HIS A 117 -11.12 -26.64 -36.50
CA HIS A 117 -11.52 -26.82 -35.12
C HIS A 117 -13.04 -26.59 -35.01
N HIS A 118 -13.77 -27.74 -34.96
CA HIS A 118 -15.20 -27.75 -34.70
C HIS A 118 -15.53 -27.20 -33.30
N CYS A 119 -16.08 -26.02 -33.23
CA CYS A 119 -16.93 -25.62 -32.12
C CYS A 119 -18.30 -26.23 -32.32
N HIS A 120 -18.62 -27.29 -31.59
CA HIS A 120 -19.98 -27.83 -31.50
C HIS A 120 -20.80 -26.95 -30.56
N CYS A 121 -21.50 -25.92 -31.07
CA CYS A 121 -22.68 -25.36 -30.43
C CYS A 121 -23.87 -26.15 -30.91
N HIS A 122 -24.30 -27.17 -30.15
CA HIS A 122 -25.58 -27.81 -30.39
C HIS A 122 -26.72 -26.92 -29.91
N GLU A 123 -27.61 -26.58 -30.83
CA GLU A 123 -28.98 -26.20 -30.55
C GLU A 123 -29.71 -27.38 -29.96
N GLU A 124 -30.40 -27.17 -28.87
CA GLU A 124 -31.72 -27.63 -28.41
C GLU A 124 -31.70 -27.89 -26.89
N GLY A 125 -32.63 -27.23 -26.18
CA GLY A 125 -33.02 -27.63 -24.83
C GLY A 125 -32.88 -26.50 -23.78
N TYR A 126 -33.97 -25.84 -23.57
CA TYR A 126 -34.29 -24.97 -22.45
C TYR A 126 -33.98 -25.67 -21.13
N ASP A 127 -32.95 -25.21 -20.41
CA ASP A 127 -32.91 -25.20 -18.93
C ASP A 127 -31.76 -24.27 -18.51
N GLY A 128 -32.11 -23.33 -17.60
CA GLY A 128 -31.33 -22.14 -17.28
C GLY A 128 -30.08 -22.42 -16.46
N GLU A 129 -28.96 -22.62 -17.13
CA GLU A 129 -27.65 -22.42 -16.52
C GLU A 129 -26.77 -21.59 -17.47
N ALA A 130 -26.23 -20.49 -16.93
CA ALA A 130 -25.39 -19.56 -17.65
C ALA A 130 -24.13 -20.29 -18.16
N HIS A 131 -24.03 -20.49 -19.47
CA HIS A 131 -22.79 -20.95 -20.08
C HIS A 131 -21.74 -19.86 -19.99
N HIS A 132 -20.81 -20.01 -19.06
CA HIS A 132 -19.51 -19.34 -19.10
C HIS A 132 -18.76 -19.83 -20.34
N CYS A 133 -18.70 -19.00 -21.38
CA CYS A 133 -17.68 -19.13 -22.41
C CYS A 133 -16.32 -18.97 -21.73
N CYS A 134 -15.60 -20.09 -21.65
CA CYS A 134 -14.25 -20.18 -21.08
C CYS A 134 -13.28 -19.30 -21.87
N ARG A 135 -13.14 -18.05 -21.50
CA ARG A 135 -11.81 -17.43 -21.56
C ARG A 135 -11.03 -18.14 -20.46
N GLN A 136 -10.13 -19.04 -20.82
CA GLN A 136 -9.07 -19.44 -19.93
C GLN A 136 -8.25 -18.19 -19.65
N GLU A 137 -8.65 -17.42 -18.64
CA GLU A 137 -7.70 -16.59 -17.94
C GLU A 137 -6.65 -17.57 -17.44
N LYS A 138 -5.43 -17.42 -17.90
CA LYS A 138 -4.30 -18.11 -17.30
C LYS A 138 -4.32 -17.62 -15.86
N ASP A 139 -4.84 -18.46 -14.96
CA ASP A 139 -4.70 -18.25 -13.52
C ASP A 139 -3.21 -18.24 -13.23
N HIS A 140 -2.62 -17.04 -13.23
CA HIS A 140 -1.34 -16.80 -12.62
C HIS A 140 -1.56 -16.98 -11.12
N HIS A 141 -1.31 -18.20 -10.65
CA HIS A 141 -1.33 -18.53 -9.23
C HIS A 141 -0.26 -17.71 -8.51
N HIS A 142 -0.59 -16.48 -8.13
CA HIS A 142 0.15 -15.81 -7.06
C HIS A 142 -0.09 -16.61 -5.78
N PRO A 143 0.96 -17.08 -5.10
CA PRO A 143 0.77 -17.77 -3.85
C PRO A 143 0.05 -16.84 -2.87
N HIS A 144 -1.17 -17.20 -2.51
CA HIS A 144 -1.91 -16.54 -1.44
C HIS A 144 -1.18 -16.81 -0.13
N ARG A 145 -0.51 -15.79 0.40
CA ARG A 145 0.26 -15.89 1.65
C ARG A 145 -0.62 -15.48 2.82
N GLY A 146 -0.61 -16.26 3.88
CA GLY A 146 -1.17 -15.88 5.18
C GLY A 146 -0.09 -15.37 6.13
N LEU A 147 -0.47 -15.05 7.35
CA LEU A 147 0.48 -14.61 8.38
C LEU A 147 1.55 -15.68 8.68
N ALA A 148 1.20 -16.96 8.57
CA ALA A 148 2.12 -18.08 8.83
C ALA A 148 3.32 -18.08 7.86
N GLU A 149 3.14 -17.61 6.63
CA GLU A 149 4.19 -17.50 5.63
C GLU A 149 4.94 -16.16 5.71
N ILE A 150 4.22 -15.06 5.97
CA ILE A 150 4.80 -13.71 5.98
C ILE A 150 5.67 -13.45 7.20
N LEU A 151 5.25 -13.87 8.40
CA LEU A 151 6.01 -13.59 9.62
C LEU A 151 7.42 -14.19 9.61
N PRO A 152 7.65 -15.43 9.15
CA PRO A 152 9.00 -15.97 8.97
C PRO A 152 9.84 -15.19 7.96
N MET A 153 9.24 -14.64 6.89
CA MET A 153 9.96 -13.79 5.94
C MET A 153 10.47 -12.51 6.61
N ILE A 154 9.63 -11.86 7.44
CA ILE A 154 10.03 -10.68 8.21
C ILE A 154 11.15 -11.02 9.19
N ASP A 155 11.07 -12.18 9.83
CA ASP A 155 12.08 -12.63 10.80
C ASP A 155 13.44 -12.90 10.15
N ALA A 156 13.45 -13.33 8.90
CA ALA A 156 14.66 -13.57 8.12
C ALA A 156 15.32 -12.28 7.60
N CYS A 157 14.60 -11.15 7.53
CA CYS A 157 15.15 -9.88 7.02
C CYS A 157 16.27 -9.34 7.95
N ASP A 158 17.30 -8.75 7.34
CA ASP A 158 18.41 -8.11 8.05
C ASP A 158 18.05 -6.67 8.45
N MET A 159 17.28 -6.55 9.49
CA MET A 159 16.84 -5.29 10.08
C MET A 159 16.82 -5.38 11.62
N THR A 160 16.67 -4.25 12.29
CA THR A 160 16.63 -4.21 13.76
C THR A 160 15.44 -4.97 14.33
N GLU A 161 15.52 -5.44 15.56
CA GLU A 161 14.38 -6.09 16.22
C GLU A 161 13.19 -5.14 16.41
N THR A 162 13.44 -3.83 16.53
CA THR A 162 12.38 -2.80 16.58
C THR A 162 11.64 -2.75 15.26
N ALA A 163 12.36 -2.72 14.13
CA ALA A 163 11.75 -2.73 12.80
C ALA A 163 10.99 -4.04 12.54
N LYS A 164 11.56 -5.21 12.91
CA LYS A 164 10.84 -6.50 12.83
C LYS A 164 9.55 -6.49 13.65
N ALA A 165 9.61 -6.01 14.88
CA ALA A 165 8.44 -5.92 15.74
C ALA A 165 7.35 -5.00 15.13
N LEU A 166 7.75 -3.89 14.52
CA LEU A 166 6.83 -2.99 13.84
C LEU A 166 6.20 -3.65 12.60
N ALA A 167 7.00 -4.28 11.74
CA ALA A 167 6.50 -4.97 10.55
C ALA A 167 5.51 -6.09 10.92
N ARG A 168 5.84 -6.93 11.93
CA ARG A 168 4.92 -7.96 12.46
C ARG A 168 3.62 -7.34 12.99
N LYS A 169 3.70 -6.19 13.69
CA LYS A 169 2.54 -5.48 14.20
C LYS A 169 1.64 -5.01 13.06
N ILE A 170 2.20 -4.42 12.00
CA ILE A 170 1.45 -3.94 10.84
C ILE A 170 0.72 -5.11 10.18
N PHE A 171 1.40 -6.22 9.88
CA PHE A 171 0.75 -7.39 9.26
C PHE A 171 -0.31 -8.03 10.13
N ARG A 172 -0.12 -8.04 11.45
CA ARG A 172 -1.16 -8.54 12.37
C ARG A 172 -2.40 -7.66 12.34
N ILE A 173 -2.24 -6.32 12.32
CA ILE A 173 -3.35 -5.37 12.20
C ILE A 173 -4.15 -5.63 10.92
N ILE A 174 -3.44 -5.82 9.79
CA ILE A 174 -4.09 -6.12 8.51
C ILE A 174 -4.79 -7.47 8.59
N GLY A 175 -4.13 -8.51 9.11
CA GLY A 175 -4.69 -9.85 9.24
C GLY A 175 -5.96 -9.87 10.09
N GLU A 176 -5.98 -9.18 11.23
CA GLU A 176 -7.16 -9.06 12.09
C GLU A 176 -8.31 -8.32 11.37
N ALA A 177 -7.99 -7.33 10.54
CA ALA A 177 -8.99 -6.59 9.79
C ALA A 177 -9.59 -7.41 8.65
N GLU A 178 -8.78 -8.18 7.93
CA GLU A 178 -9.19 -9.11 6.89
C GLU A 178 -9.98 -10.29 7.47
N ALA A 179 -9.51 -10.88 8.58
CA ALA A 179 -10.22 -11.94 9.31
C ALA A 179 -11.65 -11.51 9.63
N LYS A 180 -11.80 -10.28 10.14
CA LYS A 180 -13.10 -9.71 10.44
C LYS A 180 -13.94 -9.41 9.19
N ALA A 181 -13.31 -8.98 8.09
CA ALA A 181 -14.01 -8.69 6.84
C ALA A 181 -14.57 -9.96 6.19
N HIS A 182 -13.85 -11.07 6.32
CA HIS A 182 -14.20 -12.38 5.74
C HIS A 182 -14.92 -13.32 6.70
N ASP A 183 -15.09 -12.93 7.97
CA ASP A 183 -15.64 -13.78 9.04
C ASP A 183 -14.89 -15.12 9.15
N LEU A 184 -13.53 -15.05 9.12
CA LEU A 184 -12.63 -16.19 9.21
C LEU A 184 -11.73 -16.09 10.45
N PRO A 185 -11.27 -17.23 11.00
CA PRO A 185 -10.18 -17.24 11.96
C PRO A 185 -8.90 -16.61 11.37
N LEU A 186 -8.08 -15.96 12.22
CA LEU A 186 -6.89 -15.25 11.78
C LEU A 186 -5.85 -16.15 11.08
N ASP A 187 -5.76 -17.39 11.47
CA ASP A 187 -4.87 -18.41 10.91
C ASP A 187 -5.34 -18.99 9.58
N GLU A 188 -6.61 -18.76 9.21
CA GLU A 188 -7.19 -19.16 7.93
C GLU A 188 -7.22 -18.00 6.91
N VAL A 189 -6.81 -16.79 7.31
CA VAL A 189 -6.80 -15.64 6.40
C VAL A 189 -5.66 -15.77 5.40
N HIS A 190 -6.04 -15.75 4.13
CA HIS A 190 -5.12 -15.57 3.01
C HIS A 190 -5.26 -14.15 2.48
N PHE A 191 -4.15 -13.43 2.43
CA PHE A 191 -4.14 -12.07 1.90
C PHE A 191 -4.26 -12.12 0.37
N HIS A 192 -5.35 -11.62 -0.14
CA HIS A 192 -5.60 -11.58 -1.60
C HIS A 192 -4.89 -10.42 -2.28
N GLU A 193 -4.69 -9.31 -1.57
CA GLU A 193 -4.02 -8.09 -2.06
C GLU A 193 -2.75 -7.81 -1.25
N VAL A 194 -2.85 -7.75 0.06
CA VAL A 194 -1.74 -7.38 0.96
C VAL A 194 -0.70 -8.50 1.14
N GLY A 195 -0.98 -9.73 0.71
CA GLY A 195 -0.02 -10.84 0.63
C GLY A 195 0.81 -10.81 -0.65
N ALA A 196 0.52 -9.90 -1.57
CA ALA A 196 1.34 -9.67 -2.75
C ALA A 196 2.73 -9.13 -2.34
N LEU A 197 3.70 -9.38 -3.17
CA LEU A 197 5.11 -9.12 -2.85
C LEU A 197 5.40 -7.62 -2.63
N ASP A 198 4.74 -6.75 -3.39
CA ASP A 198 4.84 -5.30 -3.24
C ASP A 198 4.41 -4.81 -1.85
N SER A 199 3.31 -5.34 -1.31
CA SER A 199 2.85 -5.00 0.03
C SER A 199 3.81 -5.50 1.13
N ILE A 200 4.45 -6.66 0.94
CA ILE A 200 5.47 -7.15 1.87
C ILE A 200 6.67 -6.20 1.87
N VAL A 201 7.13 -5.81 0.67
CA VAL A 201 8.23 -4.85 0.50
C VAL A 201 7.89 -3.50 1.12
N ASP A 202 6.68 -2.99 0.88
CA ASP A 202 6.20 -1.73 1.47
C ASP A 202 6.22 -1.75 3.01
N VAL A 203 5.73 -2.83 3.63
CA VAL A 203 5.69 -2.94 5.10
C VAL A 203 7.09 -3.07 5.70
N VAL A 204 7.98 -3.86 5.08
CA VAL A 204 9.39 -3.97 5.50
C VAL A 204 10.07 -2.61 5.38
N ALA A 205 9.93 -1.93 4.23
CA ALA A 205 10.49 -0.61 3.99
C ALA A 205 9.94 0.45 4.97
N ALA A 206 8.62 0.43 5.24
CA ALA A 206 8.00 1.33 6.21
C ALA A 206 8.56 1.14 7.61
N ALA A 207 8.72 -0.11 8.06
CA ALA A 207 9.25 -0.41 9.38
C ALA A 207 10.71 0.04 9.54
N VAL A 208 11.56 -0.22 8.55
CA VAL A 208 12.98 0.14 8.58
C VAL A 208 13.18 1.65 8.49
N THR A 209 12.50 2.31 7.56
CA THR A 209 12.64 3.76 7.39
C THR A 209 12.15 4.51 8.62
N PHE A 210 11.03 4.09 9.22
CA PHE A 210 10.52 4.67 10.45
C PHE A 210 11.48 4.45 11.64
N ASP A 211 11.98 3.23 11.83
CA ASP A 211 12.90 2.91 12.92
C ASP A 211 14.20 3.71 12.83
N SER A 212 14.74 3.88 11.61
CA SER A 212 15.98 4.65 11.39
C SER A 212 15.88 6.13 11.76
N LEU A 213 14.69 6.70 11.75
CA LEU A 213 14.46 8.09 12.16
C LEU A 213 14.44 8.29 13.66
N HIS A 214 14.32 7.21 14.45
CA HIS A 214 14.26 7.25 15.92
C HIS A 214 13.18 8.16 16.48
N ILE A 215 11.99 8.12 15.87
CA ILE A 215 10.82 8.89 16.29
C ILE A 215 10.22 8.26 17.55
N LYS A 216 9.82 9.10 18.53
CA LYS A 216 9.29 8.66 19.82
C LYS A 216 7.80 8.87 19.97
N GLU A 217 7.27 9.88 19.32
CA GLU A 217 5.87 10.25 19.37
C GLU A 217 5.35 10.50 17.96
N VAL A 218 4.20 9.95 17.64
CA VAL A 218 3.57 10.10 16.32
C VAL A 218 2.14 10.59 16.51
N ILE A 219 1.86 11.75 15.94
CA ILE A 219 0.54 12.36 15.95
C ILE A 219 -0.12 12.14 14.59
N VAL A 220 -1.22 11.39 14.57
CA VAL A 220 -2.07 11.18 13.39
C VAL A 220 -3.44 11.77 13.69
N PRO A 221 -3.71 13.02 13.35
CA PRO A 221 -4.97 13.68 13.76
C PRO A 221 -6.20 13.02 13.14
N LYS A 222 -6.11 12.68 11.86
CA LYS A 222 -7.16 12.04 11.10
C LYS A 222 -6.59 11.39 9.84
N LEU A 223 -7.32 10.45 9.27
CA LEU A 223 -7.13 9.96 7.91
C LEU A 223 -8.20 10.60 7.01
N THR A 224 -7.81 11.07 5.85
CA THR A 224 -8.74 11.63 4.86
C THR A 224 -8.97 10.59 3.76
N GLU A 225 -10.23 10.20 3.58
CA GLU A 225 -10.63 9.16 2.66
C GLU A 225 -11.56 9.72 1.58
N GLY A 226 -11.53 9.10 0.40
CA GLY A 226 -12.45 9.40 -0.68
C GLY A 226 -13.81 8.71 -0.54
N THR A 227 -14.54 8.64 -1.64
CA THR A 227 -15.86 8.02 -1.73
C THR A 227 -16.02 7.26 -3.05
N GLY A 228 -17.12 6.53 -3.17
CA GLY A 228 -17.45 5.76 -4.38
C GLY A 228 -17.06 4.30 -4.25
N THR A 229 -16.49 3.74 -5.30
CA THR A 229 -16.12 2.33 -5.37
C THR A 229 -14.73 2.17 -5.97
N VAL A 230 -14.05 1.09 -5.61
CA VAL A 230 -12.79 0.65 -6.19
C VAL A 230 -12.93 -0.80 -6.64
N ARG A 231 -12.32 -1.17 -7.76
CA ARG A 231 -12.25 -2.57 -8.19
C ARG A 231 -11.02 -3.20 -7.56
N CYS A 232 -11.18 -4.38 -7.03
CA CYS A 232 -10.13 -5.19 -6.44
C CYS A 232 -10.37 -6.67 -6.78
N ARG A 233 -9.55 -7.58 -6.28
CA ARG A 233 -9.73 -9.03 -6.51
C ARG A 233 -11.08 -9.57 -6.01
N HIS A 234 -11.68 -8.93 -5.02
CA HIS A 234 -13.02 -9.24 -4.52
C HIS A 234 -14.16 -8.66 -5.38
N GLY A 235 -13.82 -8.05 -6.53
CA GLY A 235 -14.76 -7.33 -7.37
C GLY A 235 -14.84 -5.86 -7.03
N VAL A 236 -16.03 -5.27 -7.14
CA VAL A 236 -16.24 -3.83 -6.88
C VAL A 236 -16.62 -3.64 -5.42
N MET A 237 -15.79 -2.90 -4.69
CA MET A 237 -15.94 -2.64 -3.27
C MET A 237 -16.26 -1.17 -3.01
N PRO A 238 -17.06 -0.86 -1.95
CA PRO A 238 -17.23 0.53 -1.54
C PRO A 238 -15.96 1.11 -0.94
N VAL A 239 -15.78 2.43 -1.06
CA VAL A 239 -14.72 3.18 -0.39
C VAL A 239 -15.32 3.92 0.81
N PRO A 240 -14.77 3.80 2.02
CA PRO A 240 -13.60 2.98 2.44
C PRO A 240 -13.85 1.47 2.29
N VAL A 241 -12.79 0.72 1.94
CA VAL A 241 -12.88 -0.75 1.87
C VAL A 241 -13.03 -1.38 3.27
N PRO A 242 -13.65 -2.56 3.40
CA PRO A 242 -13.96 -3.17 4.70
C PRO A 242 -12.75 -3.32 5.63
N ALA A 243 -11.59 -3.72 5.12
CA ALA A 243 -10.37 -3.85 5.92
C ALA A 243 -9.96 -2.50 6.51
N THR A 244 -9.94 -1.42 5.73
CA THR A 244 -9.67 -0.06 6.22
C THR A 244 -10.65 0.36 7.30
N VAL A 245 -11.97 0.13 7.11
CA VAL A 245 -13.00 0.42 8.12
C VAL A 245 -12.74 -0.34 9.42
N ASN A 246 -12.39 -1.62 9.33
CA ASN A 246 -12.10 -2.46 10.49
C ASN A 246 -10.89 -1.95 11.27
N ILE A 247 -9.80 -1.53 10.59
CA ILE A 247 -8.59 -0.96 11.21
C ILE A 247 -8.94 0.34 11.93
N VAL A 248 -9.53 1.29 11.21
CA VAL A 248 -9.86 2.61 11.75
C VAL A 248 -10.78 2.51 12.96
N SER A 249 -11.79 1.62 12.90
CA SER A 249 -12.69 1.37 14.02
C SER A 249 -11.97 0.76 15.23
N ALA A 250 -11.13 -0.25 15.01
CA ALA A 250 -10.42 -0.95 16.10
C ALA A 250 -9.44 -0.01 16.84
N TYR A 251 -8.74 0.83 16.10
CA TYR A 251 -7.72 1.74 16.62
C TYR A 251 -8.25 3.14 16.90
N LYS A 252 -9.56 3.38 16.66
CA LYS A 252 -10.25 4.67 16.92
C LYS A 252 -9.57 5.87 16.27
N ILE A 253 -9.04 5.66 15.07
CA ILE A 253 -8.41 6.73 14.30
C ILE A 253 -9.51 7.62 13.71
N PRO A 254 -9.50 8.94 13.91
CA PRO A 254 -10.46 9.80 13.27
C PRO A 254 -10.37 9.71 11.74
N MET A 255 -11.51 9.63 11.06
CA MET A 255 -11.57 9.60 9.60
C MET A 255 -12.50 10.69 9.09
N GLU A 256 -12.07 11.40 8.07
CA GLU A 256 -12.86 12.37 7.33
C GLU A 256 -13.11 11.87 5.91
N LEU A 257 -14.37 11.86 5.48
CA LEU A 257 -14.73 11.52 4.11
C LEU A 257 -14.79 12.79 3.26
N THR A 258 -14.11 12.77 2.12
CA THR A 258 -14.19 13.86 1.13
C THR A 258 -15.26 13.57 0.08
N GLY A 259 -15.68 14.60 -0.67
CA GLY A 259 -16.56 14.41 -1.84
C GLY A 259 -15.83 13.86 -3.08
N ALA A 260 -14.52 13.70 -3.02
CA ALA A 260 -13.72 13.21 -4.14
C ALA A 260 -13.81 11.69 -4.26
N LYS A 261 -13.83 11.18 -5.50
CA LYS A 261 -13.89 9.73 -5.77
C LYS A 261 -12.52 9.10 -5.67
N GLY A 262 -12.48 7.88 -5.12
CA GLY A 262 -11.30 7.04 -5.07
C GLY A 262 -10.96 6.60 -3.66
N GLU A 263 -10.13 5.57 -3.55
CA GLU A 263 -9.56 5.05 -2.32
C GLU A 263 -8.25 5.80 -2.02
N TYR A 264 -8.25 6.61 -0.99
CA TYR A 264 -7.09 7.39 -0.57
C TYR A 264 -6.34 6.74 0.59
N VAL A 265 -7.05 5.96 1.40
CA VAL A 265 -6.49 5.25 2.55
C VAL A 265 -6.53 3.76 2.25
N THR A 266 -5.39 3.20 1.88
CA THR A 266 -5.29 1.74 1.67
C THR A 266 -5.26 0.99 3.01
N PRO A 267 -5.62 -0.31 3.05
CA PRO A 267 -5.47 -1.12 4.26
C PRO A 267 -4.06 -1.09 4.84
N THR A 268 -3.03 -1.15 3.99
CA THR A 268 -1.61 -1.05 4.39
C THR A 268 -1.32 0.31 5.03
N GLY A 269 -1.75 1.41 4.40
CA GLY A 269 -1.58 2.75 4.95
C GLY A 269 -2.29 2.96 6.28
N ALA A 270 -3.54 2.49 6.40
CA ALA A 270 -4.29 2.52 7.66
C ALA A 270 -3.59 1.71 8.77
N ALA A 271 -3.06 0.53 8.43
CA ALA A 271 -2.35 -0.31 9.39
C ALA A 271 -1.02 0.30 9.86
N ILE A 272 -0.28 0.95 8.96
CA ILE A 272 0.92 1.70 9.31
C ILE A 272 0.56 2.82 10.29
N ALA A 273 -0.43 3.67 9.96
CA ALA A 273 -0.89 4.74 10.83
C ALA A 273 -1.34 4.21 12.20
N ALA A 274 -2.09 3.11 12.24
CA ALA A 274 -2.53 2.46 13.47
C ALA A 274 -1.36 1.91 14.30
N ALA A 275 -0.36 1.33 13.63
CA ALA A 275 0.79 0.72 14.30
C ALA A 275 1.69 1.73 14.99
N ILE A 276 1.89 2.91 14.38
CA ILE A 276 2.85 3.92 14.87
C ILE A 276 2.19 5.03 15.68
N SER A 277 0.89 5.30 15.53
CA SER A 277 0.20 6.40 16.20
C SER A 277 0.30 6.30 17.72
N THR A 278 0.67 7.41 18.35
CA THR A 278 0.68 7.57 19.80
C THR A 278 -0.38 8.56 20.28
N SER A 279 -0.85 9.46 19.41
CA SER A 279 -1.86 10.48 19.69
C SER A 279 -2.62 10.87 18.42
N HIS A 280 -3.86 11.33 18.61
CA HIS A 280 -4.68 11.96 17.57
C HIS A 280 -4.89 13.45 17.81
N GLN A 281 -4.24 14.01 18.84
CA GLN A 281 -4.42 15.41 19.21
C GLN A 281 -3.19 16.22 18.84
N LEU A 282 -3.39 17.19 17.93
CA LEU A 282 -2.36 18.18 17.63
C LEU A 282 -2.24 19.17 18.80
N PRO A 283 -1.02 19.54 19.17
CA PRO A 283 -0.81 20.66 20.08
C PRO A 283 -1.33 21.96 19.43
N PRO A 284 -1.72 22.96 20.25
CA PRO A 284 -2.27 24.21 19.73
C PRO A 284 -1.27 25.02 18.89
N SER A 285 0.01 24.75 19.03
CA SER A 285 1.09 25.31 18.22
C SER A 285 2.30 24.40 18.23
N PHE A 286 3.03 24.36 17.14
CA PHE A 286 4.29 23.61 16.99
C PHE A 286 5.17 24.26 15.91
N VAL A 287 6.44 23.91 15.90
CA VAL A 287 7.40 24.37 14.89
C VAL A 287 7.82 23.20 14.02
N ILE A 288 7.58 23.31 12.73
CA ILE A 288 8.06 22.33 11.75
C ILE A 288 9.56 22.55 11.54
N LYS A 289 10.37 21.52 11.82
CA LYS A 289 11.83 21.57 11.61
C LYS A 289 12.23 20.97 10.28
N LYS A 290 11.52 19.94 9.84
CA LYS A 290 11.73 19.25 8.58
C LYS A 290 10.40 18.67 8.10
N ALA A 291 10.20 18.65 6.79
CA ALA A 291 9.07 17.97 6.15
C ALA A 291 9.58 16.92 5.18
N GLY A 292 8.84 15.84 4.99
CA GLY A 292 9.07 14.83 3.99
C GLY A 292 7.79 14.60 3.20
N LEU A 293 7.89 14.62 1.86
CA LEU A 293 6.78 14.51 0.95
C LEU A 293 6.86 13.21 0.16
N GLY A 294 5.90 12.32 0.35
CA GLY A 294 5.78 11.05 -0.37
C GLY A 294 4.70 11.09 -1.43
N ALA A 295 5.02 10.66 -2.65
CA ALA A 295 4.07 10.58 -3.76
C ALA A 295 3.41 9.22 -3.82
N GLY A 296 2.07 9.19 -3.89
CA GLY A 296 1.31 7.99 -4.26
C GLY A 296 1.32 7.74 -5.76
N LYS A 297 1.06 6.49 -6.17
CA LYS A 297 1.04 6.08 -7.59
C LYS A 297 -0.23 6.51 -8.29
N ARG A 298 -1.34 6.48 -7.61
CA ARG A 298 -2.65 6.81 -8.18
C ARG A 298 -2.74 8.30 -8.53
N ALA A 299 -3.43 8.62 -9.61
CA ALA A 299 -3.62 9.99 -10.10
C ALA A 299 -5.05 10.45 -9.79
N TYR A 300 -5.20 11.29 -8.77
CA TYR A 300 -6.48 11.93 -8.45
C TYR A 300 -6.51 13.39 -8.88
N THR A 301 -7.68 13.88 -9.27
CA THR A 301 -7.82 15.18 -9.96
C THR A 301 -7.68 16.40 -9.03
N CYS A 302 -7.62 16.25 -7.71
CA CYS A 302 -7.82 17.38 -6.81
C CYS A 302 -7.06 17.39 -5.48
N LEU A 303 -6.02 16.58 -5.28
CA LEU A 303 -5.36 16.54 -3.97
C LEU A 303 -3.85 16.73 -4.08
N LEU A 304 -3.32 17.57 -3.19
CA LEU A 304 -1.90 17.66 -2.88
C LEU A 304 -1.53 16.40 -2.07
N TYR A 305 -0.54 15.69 -2.53
CA TYR A 305 -0.04 14.47 -1.89
C TYR A 305 1.04 14.83 -0.90
N THR A 306 0.71 14.79 0.37
CA THR A 306 1.69 15.10 1.40
C THR A 306 1.48 14.21 2.61
N SER A 307 2.54 13.57 3.08
CA SER A 307 2.67 13.28 4.49
C SER A 307 3.78 14.19 5.02
N ASP A 308 3.43 15.10 5.89
CA ASP A 308 4.36 16.05 6.50
C ASP A 308 4.84 15.52 7.84
N ALA A 309 6.13 15.63 8.09
CA ALA A 309 6.70 15.31 9.38
C ALA A 309 7.10 16.60 10.09
N ALA A 310 6.66 16.76 11.32
CA ALA A 310 7.06 17.86 12.21
C ALA A 310 7.84 17.30 13.39
N ASP A 311 8.98 17.92 13.69
CA ASP A 311 9.73 17.72 14.92
C ASP A 311 9.54 18.95 15.82
N GLU A 312 9.20 18.77 17.08
CA GLU A 312 9.30 19.79 18.13
C GLU A 312 10.67 19.83 18.76
#